data_40cef84317dfdfa8f19f828acb9192ef
#
_entry.id   40cef84317dfdfa8f19f828acb9192ef
#
_cell.length_a   1.000
_cell.length_b   1.000
_cell.length_c   1.000
_cell.angle_alpha   90.00
_cell.angle_beta   90.00
_cell.angle_gamma   90.00
#
_symmetry.space_group_name_H-M   'P 1'
#
loop_
_entity.id
_entity.type
_entity.pdbx_description
1 polymer ?
#
loop_
_entity_poly.entity_id
_entity_poly.type
_entity_poly.pdbx_seq_one_letter_code
_entity_poly.pdbx_strand_id
1 'polypeptide(L)'
;MIAHACTFAPIPCPLPLFGARIPAGFPSPADDDLEGTIDLNEQLIRHPAATFFLRVQGDSMTGAGIRDGDLLVVDRSREAKSGSIVVAAVDGELTLKRLKIAGGRVWLVPEHPDYAPLEIQGEMGLVVWGVVAHVVHSF
;
A
#
# COMPACT_ATOMS: atom_id res chain seq x y z
N MET A 1 -21.46 -4.61 -1.97
CA MET A 1 -20.72 -4.80 -0.70
C MET A 1 -21.05 -3.66 0.24
N ILE A 2 -21.44 -3.97 1.42
CA ILE A 2 -21.78 -2.96 2.42
C ILE A 2 -20.56 -2.73 3.29
N ALA A 3 -20.04 -1.52 3.25
CA ALA A 3 -19.05 -1.12 4.20
C ALA A 3 -19.76 -0.77 5.52
N HIS A 4 -19.58 -1.59 6.52
CA HIS A 4 -20.02 -1.21 7.85
C HIS A 4 -19.07 -0.16 8.40
N ALA A 5 -19.59 1.03 8.70
CA ALA A 5 -18.83 1.99 9.45
C ALA A 5 -18.52 1.36 10.82
N CYS A 6 -17.24 1.28 11.16
CA CYS A 6 -16.84 0.83 12.48
C CYS A 6 -17.29 1.88 13.48
N THR A 7 -18.25 1.54 14.34
CA THR A 7 -18.78 2.42 15.36
C THR A 7 -17.98 2.38 16.67
N PHE A 8 -16.99 1.48 16.73
CA PHE A 8 -16.12 1.35 17.90
C PHE A 8 -14.90 2.25 17.77
N ALA A 9 -14.60 3.02 18.78
CA ALA A 9 -13.31 3.64 18.92
C ALA A 9 -12.26 2.53 19.07
N PRO A 10 -11.16 2.53 18.30
CA PRO A 10 -10.12 1.52 18.45
C PRO A 10 -9.53 1.61 19.85
N ILE A 11 -9.32 0.45 20.48
CA ILE A 11 -8.62 0.37 21.75
C ILE A 11 -7.15 0.68 21.47
N PRO A 12 -6.56 1.70 22.13
CA PRO A 12 -5.14 1.99 21.95
C PRO A 12 -4.28 0.77 22.31
N CYS A 13 -3.28 0.52 21.49
CA CYS A 13 -2.31 -0.55 21.71
C CYS A 13 -0.90 -0.03 21.48
N PRO A 14 -0.41 0.88 22.34
CA PRO A 14 0.95 1.39 22.22
C PRO A 14 1.95 0.34 22.66
N LEU A 15 2.94 0.08 21.81
CA LEU A 15 4.03 -0.85 22.07
C LEU A 15 5.37 -0.12 22.00
N PRO A 16 6.40 -0.65 22.69
CA PRO A 16 7.70 0.01 22.75
C PRO A 16 8.35 0.15 21.36
N LEU A 17 8.88 1.32 21.08
CA LEU A 17 9.75 1.60 19.94
C LEU A 17 11.14 1.97 20.48
N PHE A 18 12.15 1.20 20.09
CA PHE A 18 13.52 1.48 20.47
C PHE A 18 14.18 2.41 19.45
N GLY A 19 15.04 3.30 19.92
CA GLY A 19 15.76 4.24 19.07
C GLY A 19 16.87 3.59 18.26
N ALA A 20 17.29 2.38 18.62
CA ALA A 20 18.33 1.65 17.90
C ALA A 20 17.87 1.30 16.48
N ARG A 21 18.77 1.52 15.54
CA ARG A 21 18.61 1.05 14.16
C ARG A 21 19.47 -0.19 13.95
N ILE A 22 18.84 -1.26 13.47
CA ILE A 22 19.52 -2.52 13.22
C ILE A 22 20.02 -2.53 11.79
N PRO A 23 21.34 -2.56 11.57
CA PRO A 23 21.86 -2.68 10.21
C PRO A 23 21.56 -4.07 9.64
N ALA A 24 21.11 -4.12 8.39
CA ALA A 24 20.86 -5.38 7.70
C ALA A 24 22.14 -6.01 7.15
N GLY A 25 23.25 -5.26 7.18
CA GLY A 25 24.58 -5.74 6.81
C GLY A 25 25.42 -6.09 8.02
N PHE A 26 26.50 -5.32 8.24
CA PHE A 26 27.38 -5.53 9.39
C PHE A 26 26.72 -5.05 10.68
N PRO A 27 26.92 -5.77 11.80
CA PRO A 27 26.39 -5.31 13.08
C PRO A 27 27.05 -4.00 13.53
N SER A 28 26.28 -3.18 14.22
CA SER A 28 26.78 -1.98 14.88
C SER A 28 26.41 -2.01 16.36
N PRO A 29 27.04 -1.17 17.21
CA PRO A 29 26.67 -1.10 18.62
C PRO A 29 25.18 -0.83 18.80
N ALA A 30 24.55 -1.59 19.69
CA ALA A 30 23.15 -1.41 20.03
C ALA A 30 22.98 -0.14 20.88
N ASP A 31 21.91 0.60 20.58
CA ASP A 31 21.41 1.66 21.42
C ASP A 31 20.18 1.12 22.16
N ASP A 32 20.25 1.01 23.48
CA ASP A 32 19.20 0.46 24.30
C ASP A 32 18.12 1.51 24.66
N ASP A 33 18.28 2.74 24.20
CA ASP A 33 17.35 3.82 24.55
C ASP A 33 15.99 3.61 23.91
N LEU A 34 14.96 3.67 24.76
CA LEU A 34 13.59 3.66 24.31
C LEU A 34 13.25 5.01 23.67
N GLU A 35 12.88 5.02 22.40
CA GLU A 35 12.44 6.23 21.71
C GLU A 35 11.04 6.66 22.16
N GLY A 36 10.20 5.70 22.51
CA GLY A 36 8.83 5.94 22.91
C GLY A 36 7.97 4.73 22.69
N THR A 37 6.73 4.97 22.32
CA THR A 37 5.78 3.94 21.95
C THR A 37 5.22 4.21 20.56
N ILE A 38 4.74 3.15 19.91
CA ILE A 38 4.06 3.25 18.64
C ILE A 38 2.77 2.42 18.69
N ASP A 39 1.68 3.00 18.25
CA ASP A 39 0.44 2.29 17.98
C ASP A 39 0.32 2.12 16.47
N LEU A 40 0.36 0.87 15.99
CA LEU A 40 0.31 0.62 14.56
C LEU A 40 -1.00 1.05 13.92
N ASN A 41 -2.10 1.04 14.64
CA ASN A 41 -3.36 1.55 14.12
C ASN A 41 -3.26 3.04 13.77
N GLU A 42 -2.64 3.83 14.64
CA GLU A 42 -2.42 5.25 14.35
C GLU A 42 -1.36 5.46 13.28
N GLN A 43 -0.30 4.66 13.31
CA GLN A 43 0.82 4.79 12.40
C GLN A 43 0.48 4.43 10.96
N LEU A 44 -0.29 3.37 10.77
CA LEU A 44 -0.58 2.82 9.46
C LEU A 44 -1.92 3.28 8.88
N ILE A 45 -2.87 3.63 9.73
CA ILE A 45 -4.22 4.00 9.34
C ILE A 45 -4.47 5.45 9.70
N ARG A 46 -4.18 6.34 8.75
CA ARG A 46 -4.34 7.78 8.96
C ARG A 46 -5.76 8.27 8.76
N HIS A 47 -6.52 7.57 7.93
CA HIS A 47 -7.89 7.93 7.59
C HIS A 47 -8.78 6.69 7.75
N PRO A 48 -9.18 6.35 9.00
CA PRO A 48 -9.90 5.09 9.24
C PRO A 48 -11.17 4.93 8.42
N ALA A 49 -11.93 6.01 8.20
CA ALA A 49 -13.16 5.97 7.43
C ALA A 49 -12.94 5.70 5.93
N ALA A 50 -11.72 5.91 5.44
CA ALA A 50 -11.36 5.74 4.03
C ALA A 50 -10.37 4.60 3.79
N THR A 51 -10.05 3.81 4.82
CA THR A 51 -9.05 2.74 4.75
C THR A 51 -9.73 1.38 4.63
N PHE A 52 -9.20 0.55 3.75
CA PHE A 52 -9.57 -0.86 3.65
C PHE A 52 -8.34 -1.71 3.37
N PHE A 53 -8.51 -3.02 3.50
CA PHE A 53 -7.42 -3.97 3.32
C PHE A 53 -7.71 -4.92 2.17
N LEU A 54 -6.67 -5.30 1.45
CA LEU A 54 -6.72 -6.33 0.42
C LEU A 54 -5.52 -7.25 0.53
N ARG A 55 -5.72 -8.50 0.12
CA ARG A 55 -4.66 -9.49 0.03
C ARG A 55 -4.11 -9.52 -1.39
N VAL A 56 -2.79 -9.54 -1.53
CA VAL A 56 -2.13 -9.57 -2.84
C VAL A 56 -2.13 -10.99 -3.39
N GLN A 57 -2.46 -11.10 -4.66
CA GLN A 57 -2.28 -12.33 -5.44
C GLN A 57 -1.37 -12.04 -6.63
N GLY A 58 -0.33 -12.87 -6.79
CA GLY A 58 0.60 -12.76 -7.90
C GLY A 58 1.85 -11.95 -7.58
N ASP A 59 2.68 -11.75 -8.60
CA ASP A 59 4.04 -11.24 -8.46
C ASP A 59 4.35 -10.00 -9.30
N SER A 60 3.34 -9.37 -9.90
CA SER A 60 3.56 -8.24 -10.82
C SER A 60 4.15 -6.98 -10.16
N MET A 61 4.20 -6.94 -8.84
CA MET A 61 4.71 -5.80 -8.07
C MET A 61 5.86 -6.17 -7.14
N THR A 62 6.54 -7.27 -7.38
CA THR A 62 7.67 -7.71 -6.54
C THR A 62 8.84 -6.73 -6.54
N GLY A 63 9.06 -6.04 -7.65
CA GLY A 63 10.08 -4.99 -7.73
C GLY A 63 9.81 -3.77 -6.85
N ALA A 64 8.57 -3.59 -6.43
CA ALA A 64 8.18 -2.57 -5.46
C ALA A 64 8.16 -3.09 -4.01
N GLY A 65 8.57 -4.34 -3.80
CA GLY A 65 8.57 -4.96 -2.47
C GLY A 65 7.22 -5.53 -2.05
N ILE A 66 6.31 -5.74 -2.99
CA ILE A 66 4.97 -6.29 -2.72
C ILE A 66 4.92 -7.71 -3.25
N ARG A 67 4.65 -8.67 -2.38
CA ARG A 67 4.69 -10.10 -2.68
C ARG A 67 3.31 -10.74 -2.59
N ASP A 68 3.17 -11.88 -3.25
CA ASP A 68 1.98 -12.72 -3.12
C ASP A 68 1.68 -13.01 -1.64
N GLY A 69 0.42 -12.85 -1.24
CA GLY A 69 -0.01 -13.05 0.13
C GLY A 69 0.13 -11.85 1.05
N ASP A 70 0.78 -10.78 0.62
CA ASP A 70 0.92 -9.56 1.42
C ASP A 70 -0.43 -8.90 1.68
N LEU A 71 -0.51 -8.20 2.80
CA LEU A 71 -1.67 -7.38 3.16
C LEU A 71 -1.43 -5.94 2.76
N LEU A 72 -2.31 -5.39 1.95
CA LEU A 72 -2.30 -3.99 1.56
C LEU A 72 -3.14 -3.15 2.51
N VAL A 73 -2.61 -2.02 2.93
CA VAL A 73 -3.36 -0.96 3.59
C VAL A 73 -3.66 0.10 2.53
N VAL A 74 -4.92 0.23 2.14
CA VAL A 74 -5.35 1.06 1.02
C VAL A 74 -6.15 2.24 1.55
N ASP A 75 -5.76 3.44 1.14
CA ASP A 75 -6.40 4.69 1.55
C ASP A 75 -7.12 5.31 0.35
N ARG A 76 -8.44 5.39 0.45
CA ARG A 76 -9.30 5.97 -0.60
C ARG A 76 -9.30 7.49 -0.60
N SER A 77 -8.88 8.11 0.49
CA SER A 77 -8.86 9.57 0.62
C SER A 77 -7.63 10.21 -0.02
N ARG A 78 -6.59 9.42 -0.28
CA ARG A 78 -5.39 9.93 -0.95
C ARG A 78 -5.65 10.16 -2.43
N GLU A 79 -5.18 11.28 -2.94
CA GLU A 79 -5.17 11.54 -4.37
C GLU A 79 -4.15 10.64 -5.07
N ALA A 80 -4.61 9.92 -6.08
CA ALA A 80 -3.73 9.11 -6.91
C ALA A 80 -2.95 10.02 -7.88
N LYS A 81 -1.64 9.95 -7.79
CA LYS A 81 -0.71 10.75 -8.59
C LYS A 81 0.18 9.84 -9.41
N SER A 82 0.87 10.40 -10.39
CA SER A 82 1.92 9.66 -11.09
C SER A 82 2.97 9.18 -10.08
N GLY A 83 3.23 7.88 -10.07
CA GLY A 83 4.11 7.21 -9.10
C GLY A 83 3.39 6.53 -7.94
N SER A 84 2.12 6.83 -7.71
CA SER A 84 1.34 6.13 -6.68
C SER A 84 1.15 4.67 -7.04
N ILE A 85 1.23 3.79 -6.04
CA ILE A 85 0.80 2.40 -6.20
C ILE A 85 -0.69 2.38 -5.88
N VAL A 86 -1.48 1.88 -6.81
CA VAL A 86 -2.94 1.95 -6.72
C VAL A 86 -3.58 0.57 -6.83
N VAL A 87 -4.71 0.43 -6.18
CA VAL A 87 -5.68 -0.62 -6.48
C VAL A 87 -6.71 0.00 -7.40
N ALA A 88 -6.86 -0.57 -8.57
CA ALA A 88 -7.74 -0.04 -9.60
C ALA A 88 -8.54 -1.16 -10.27
N ALA A 89 -9.70 -0.81 -10.77
CA ALA A 89 -10.47 -1.67 -11.65
C ALA A 89 -10.33 -1.18 -13.08
N VAL A 90 -9.98 -2.08 -13.98
CA VAL A 90 -9.93 -1.84 -15.42
C VAL A 90 -10.98 -2.74 -16.06
N ASP A 91 -12.00 -2.14 -16.67
CA ASP A 91 -13.15 -2.85 -17.21
C ASP A 91 -13.74 -3.88 -16.22
N GLY A 92 -13.81 -3.48 -14.95
CA GLY A 92 -14.36 -4.29 -13.88
C GLY A 92 -13.39 -5.27 -13.22
N GLU A 93 -12.18 -5.42 -13.70
CA GLU A 93 -11.16 -6.32 -13.13
C GLU A 93 -10.20 -5.56 -12.24
N LEU A 94 -10.03 -6.02 -11.00
CA LEU A 94 -9.11 -5.42 -10.04
C LEU A 94 -7.67 -5.75 -10.38
N THR A 95 -6.81 -4.76 -10.22
CA THR A 95 -5.37 -4.91 -10.36
C THR A 95 -4.62 -4.01 -9.39
N LEU A 96 -3.39 -4.38 -9.10
CA LEU A 96 -2.44 -3.62 -8.30
C LEU A 96 -1.28 -3.22 -9.21
N LYS A 97 -1.09 -1.93 -9.42
CA LYS A 97 -0.05 -1.42 -10.33
C LYS A 97 0.42 -0.05 -9.86
N ARG A 98 1.53 0.41 -10.42
CA ARG A 98 1.96 1.79 -10.29
C ARG A 98 1.27 2.64 -11.35
N LEU A 99 0.67 3.74 -10.91
CA LEU A 99 0.06 4.70 -11.81
C LEU A 99 1.15 5.58 -12.44
N LYS A 100 1.09 5.74 -13.76
CA LYS A 100 1.95 6.66 -14.48
C LYS A 100 1.08 7.60 -15.31
N ILE A 101 1.26 8.89 -15.12
CA ILE A 101 0.59 9.94 -15.87
C ILE A 101 1.67 10.80 -16.52
N ALA A 102 1.67 10.85 -17.84
CA ALA A 102 2.64 11.65 -18.59
C ALA A 102 2.05 12.05 -19.94
N GLY A 103 2.22 13.31 -20.33
CA GLY A 103 1.79 13.79 -21.64
C GLY A 103 0.31 13.61 -21.92
N GLY A 104 -0.55 13.73 -20.91
CA GLY A 104 -1.97 13.50 -21.04
C GLY A 104 -2.38 12.03 -21.15
N ARG A 105 -1.44 11.12 -21.00
CA ARG A 105 -1.67 9.67 -21.05
C ARG A 105 -1.55 9.05 -19.69
N VAL A 106 -2.29 7.96 -19.49
CA VAL A 106 -2.32 7.20 -18.23
C VAL A 106 -1.92 5.77 -18.49
N TRP A 107 -0.99 5.27 -17.70
CA TRP A 107 -0.56 3.86 -17.72
C TRP A 107 -0.69 3.24 -16.35
N LEU A 108 -0.95 1.96 -16.33
CA LEU A 108 -0.77 1.09 -15.17
C LEU A 108 0.50 0.29 -15.39
N VAL A 109 1.50 0.51 -14.54
CA VAL A 109 2.85 -0.02 -14.72
C VAL A 109 3.13 -1.09 -13.67
N PRO A 110 3.42 -2.34 -14.08
CA PRO A 110 3.91 -3.36 -13.17
C PRO A 110 5.36 -3.09 -12.78
N GLU A 111 5.76 -3.67 -11.66
CA GLU A 111 7.15 -3.65 -11.16
C GLU A 111 7.74 -5.07 -11.25
N HIS A 112 7.74 -5.60 -12.46
CA HIS A 112 8.26 -6.93 -12.75
C HIS A 112 8.58 -7.03 -14.25
N PRO A 113 9.76 -7.58 -14.63
CA PRO A 113 10.19 -7.59 -16.03
C PRO A 113 9.32 -8.45 -16.97
N ASP A 114 8.57 -9.42 -16.42
CA ASP A 114 7.73 -10.32 -17.22
C ASP A 114 6.35 -9.75 -17.56
N TYR A 115 6.02 -8.56 -17.02
CA TYR A 115 4.73 -7.91 -17.24
C TYR A 115 4.92 -6.59 -17.97
N ALA A 116 4.04 -6.32 -18.91
CA ALA A 116 4.09 -5.08 -19.69
C ALA A 116 3.18 -3.99 -19.09
N PRO A 117 3.56 -2.70 -19.22
CA PRO A 117 2.66 -1.61 -18.91
C PRO A 117 1.40 -1.65 -19.74
N LEU A 118 0.28 -1.25 -19.14
CA LEU A 118 -1.00 -1.10 -19.81
C LEU A 118 -1.33 0.38 -19.93
N GLU A 119 -1.42 0.89 -21.15
CA GLU A 119 -1.93 2.23 -21.39
C GLU A 119 -3.46 2.22 -21.38
N ILE A 120 -4.04 3.13 -20.62
CA ILE A 120 -5.49 3.29 -20.57
C ILE A 120 -5.91 4.15 -21.74
N GLN A 121 -6.60 3.56 -22.71
CA GLN A 121 -6.99 4.21 -23.95
C GLN A 121 -8.49 4.10 -24.21
N GLY A 122 -9.00 5.07 -24.94
CA GLY A 122 -10.35 5.04 -25.49
C GLY A 122 -11.43 4.85 -24.45
N GLU A 123 -12.25 3.83 -24.64
CA GLU A 123 -13.39 3.54 -23.79
C GLU A 123 -13.06 2.61 -22.61
N MET A 124 -11.77 2.32 -22.37
CA MET A 124 -11.38 1.51 -21.21
C MET A 124 -11.81 2.21 -19.93
N GLY A 125 -12.61 1.51 -19.15
CA GLY A 125 -13.06 2.02 -17.85
C GLY A 125 -12.00 1.83 -16.79
N LEU A 126 -11.42 2.92 -16.31
CA LEU A 126 -10.49 2.91 -15.18
C LEU A 126 -11.16 3.54 -13.97
N VAL A 127 -11.22 2.78 -12.88
CA VAL A 127 -11.69 3.28 -11.60
C VAL A 127 -10.61 3.00 -10.57
N VAL A 128 -10.02 4.05 -10.01
CA VAL A 128 -9.06 3.90 -8.91
C VAL A 128 -9.82 3.72 -7.61
N TRP A 129 -9.61 2.59 -6.96
CA TRP A 129 -10.23 2.29 -5.66
C TRP A 129 -9.53 2.99 -4.51
N GLY A 130 -8.22 3.13 -4.59
CA GLY A 130 -7.44 3.80 -3.58
C GLY A 130 -5.94 3.68 -3.83
N VAL A 131 -5.19 4.41 -3.01
CA VAL A 131 -3.74 4.43 -3.02
C VAL A 131 -3.21 3.51 -1.93
N VAL A 132 -2.27 2.66 -2.28
CA VAL A 132 -1.60 1.79 -1.31
C VAL A 132 -0.71 2.65 -0.42
N ALA A 133 -1.03 2.68 0.86
CA ALA A 133 -0.28 3.43 1.86
C ALA A 133 0.84 2.59 2.48
N HIS A 134 0.55 1.33 2.75
CA HIS A 134 1.49 0.41 3.38
C HIS A 134 1.26 -1.01 2.89
N VAL A 135 2.29 -1.82 3.05
CA VAL A 135 2.25 -3.26 2.84
C VAL A 135 2.70 -3.95 4.11
N VAL A 136 1.96 -4.95 4.54
CA VAL A 136 2.33 -5.80 5.66
C VAL A 136 2.70 -7.17 5.13
N HIS A 137 3.95 -7.55 5.31
CA HIS A 137 4.47 -8.85 4.91
C HIS A 137 4.74 -9.70 6.14
N SER A 138 4.21 -10.91 6.14
CA SER A 138 4.41 -11.88 7.22
C SER A 138 5.31 -13.02 6.75
N PHE A 139 6.09 -13.52 7.66
CA PHE A 139 7.02 -14.63 7.40
C PHE A 139 6.38 -15.98 7.71
#